data_004884f701e7bbeee867cafd45f4bd63
#
_entry.id   004884f701e7bbeee867cafd45f4bd63
#
_cell.length_a   1.000
_cell.length_b   1.000
_cell.length_c   1.000
_cell.angle_alpha   90.00
_cell.angle_beta   90.00
_cell.angle_gamma   90.00
#
_symmetry.space_group_name_H-M   'P 1'
#
loop_
_entity.id
_entity.type
_entity.pdbx_description
1 polymer ?
#
loop_
_entity_poly.entity_id
_entity_poly.type
_entity_poly.pdbx_seq_one_letter_code
_entity_poly.pdbx_strand_id
1 'polypeptide(L)'
;FDLLAHRVIKVNGMYCVTSDFFRNAYKGGKLSNTIVYSETCEFLGVTNSVDESMAEALLAGGARTVLGYVNNVYTVYSRSMLWDTVNHLAMGQTIGRALAHAKDTYGENDIIWYTEQGGRRPHAAAAYLVLYGDENARLNVPENFSLEERAEAAEDMLADVLESAA
;
A
#
# COMPACT_ATOMS: atom_id res chain seq x y z
N PHE A 1 5.09 25.20 12.08
CA PHE A 1 5.82 24.30 13.01
C PHE A 1 6.35 23.06 12.29
N ASP A 2 5.55 22.36 11.48
CA ASP A 2 5.94 21.12 10.79
C ASP A 2 7.07 21.31 9.74
N LEU A 3 7.12 22.45 9.08
CA LEU A 3 8.24 22.82 8.19
C LEU A 3 9.56 22.96 8.96
N LEU A 4 9.54 23.57 10.15
CA LEU A 4 10.72 23.72 10.99
C LEU A 4 11.19 22.40 11.62
N ALA A 5 10.26 21.49 11.84
CA ALA A 5 10.54 20.15 12.37
C ALA A 5 10.85 19.12 11.27
N HIS A 6 11.00 19.55 10.01
CA HIS A 6 11.24 18.70 8.84
C HIS A 6 10.19 17.58 8.63
N ARG A 7 9.00 17.71 9.25
CA ARG A 7 7.88 16.78 9.06
C ARG A 7 7.12 17.04 7.75
N VAL A 8 7.19 18.28 7.29
CA VAL A 8 6.75 18.71 5.96
C VAL A 8 7.94 19.39 5.29
N ILE A 9 8.24 19.02 4.06
CA ILE A 9 9.30 19.62 3.25
C ILE A 9 8.71 20.17 1.96
N LYS A 10 9.45 21.06 1.30
CA LYS A 10 9.04 21.61 0.00
C LYS A 10 9.98 21.08 -1.08
N VAL A 11 9.44 20.31 -2.01
CA VAL A 11 10.17 19.72 -3.14
C VAL A 11 9.53 20.19 -4.44
N ASN A 12 10.30 20.81 -5.31
CA ASN A 12 9.82 21.33 -6.61
C ASN A 12 8.54 22.17 -6.52
N GLY A 13 8.43 22.98 -5.44
CA GLY A 13 7.27 23.85 -5.22
C GLY A 13 6.08 23.20 -4.50
N MET A 14 6.06 21.87 -4.36
CA MET A 14 5.00 21.12 -3.67
C MET A 14 5.38 20.85 -2.21
N TYR A 15 4.37 20.84 -1.33
CA TYR A 15 4.56 20.41 0.05
C TYR A 15 4.39 18.90 0.13
N CYS A 16 5.39 18.25 0.71
CA CYS A 16 5.45 16.79 0.90
C CYS A 16 5.55 16.48 2.39
N VAL A 17 4.80 15.50 2.85
CA VAL A 17 4.95 14.94 4.20
C VAL A 17 6.09 13.93 4.22
N THR A 18 6.82 13.87 5.33
CA THR A 18 7.95 12.95 5.53
C THR A 18 7.54 11.79 6.43
N SER A 19 8.39 10.78 6.56
CA SER A 19 8.24 9.70 7.55
C SER A 19 8.11 10.23 8.98
N ASP A 20 8.81 11.29 9.33
CA ASP A 20 8.70 11.96 10.63
C ASP A 20 7.31 12.55 10.91
N PHE A 21 6.60 13.01 9.89
CA PHE A 21 5.21 13.43 10.04
C PHE A 21 4.35 12.25 10.52
N PHE A 22 4.45 11.11 9.86
CA PHE A 22 3.69 9.91 10.20
C PHE A 22 4.07 9.36 11.56
N ARG A 23 5.37 9.30 11.88
CA ARG A 23 5.86 8.90 13.19
C ARG A 23 5.28 9.78 14.31
N ASN A 24 5.22 11.08 14.11
CA ASN A 24 4.66 12.00 15.08
C ASN A 24 3.13 11.91 15.18
N ALA A 25 2.44 11.79 14.05
CA ALA A 25 0.98 11.71 13.98
C ALA A 25 0.44 10.43 14.65
N TYR A 26 1.14 9.33 14.46
CA TYR A 26 0.72 8.00 14.93
C TYR A 26 1.46 7.48 16.16
N LYS A 27 2.14 8.36 16.92
CA LYS A 27 2.74 7.97 18.21
C LYS A 27 1.75 7.27 19.14
N GLY A 28 2.28 6.40 20.00
CA GLY A 28 1.52 5.70 21.01
C GLY A 28 0.64 4.58 20.48
N GLY A 29 1.02 3.99 19.35
CA GLY A 29 0.37 2.80 18.82
C GLY A 29 -0.99 3.07 18.18
N LYS A 30 -1.23 4.28 17.67
CA LYS A 30 -2.51 4.65 17.02
C LYS A 30 -2.85 3.79 15.80
N LEU A 31 -1.85 3.12 15.21
CA LEU A 31 -2.04 2.17 14.11
C LEU A 31 -2.07 0.71 14.59
N SER A 32 -2.27 0.45 15.88
CA SER A 32 -2.28 -0.91 16.43
C SER A 32 -3.23 -1.82 15.66
N ASN A 33 -2.69 -2.98 15.22
CA ASN A 33 -3.39 -3.98 14.40
C ASN A 33 -3.85 -3.51 13.02
N THR A 34 -3.37 -2.38 12.52
CA THR A 34 -3.71 -1.88 11.19
C THR A 34 -2.84 -2.56 10.13
N ILE A 35 -3.44 -2.92 9.00
CA ILE A 35 -2.76 -3.23 7.75
C ILE A 35 -2.78 -1.96 6.90
N VAL A 36 -1.62 -1.48 6.50
CA VAL A 36 -1.47 -0.33 5.61
C VAL A 36 -1.07 -0.82 4.25
N TYR A 37 -1.85 -0.52 3.22
CA TYR A 37 -1.52 -0.84 1.84
C TYR A 37 -1.60 0.44 0.99
N SER A 38 -0.53 0.76 0.28
CA SER A 38 -0.50 1.89 -0.66
C SER A 38 -0.25 1.41 -2.08
N GLU A 39 -1.10 1.84 -3.01
CA GLU A 39 -0.93 1.61 -4.45
C GLU A 39 -0.03 2.67 -5.11
N THR A 40 0.48 3.63 -4.36
CA THR A 40 1.28 4.75 -4.87
C THR A 40 2.68 4.30 -5.27
N CYS A 41 3.15 4.80 -6.43
CA CYS A 41 4.55 4.66 -6.84
C CYS A 41 5.50 5.12 -5.74
N GLU A 42 6.58 4.37 -5.53
CA GLU A 42 7.69 4.72 -4.63
C GLU A 42 7.28 5.02 -3.16
N PHE A 43 6.07 4.62 -2.75
CA PHE A 43 5.61 4.85 -1.37
C PHE A 43 6.58 4.31 -0.31
N LEU A 44 7.18 3.14 -0.58
CA LEU A 44 8.20 2.54 0.27
C LEU A 44 9.62 2.70 -0.31
N GLY A 45 9.77 3.54 -1.33
CA GLY A 45 11.06 3.87 -1.91
C GLY A 45 11.95 4.57 -0.89
N VAL A 46 13.22 4.15 -0.83
CA VAL A 46 14.23 4.78 0.01
C VAL A 46 14.91 5.88 -0.81
N THR A 47 14.81 7.12 -0.32
CA THR A 47 15.58 8.23 -0.89
C THR A 47 16.76 8.53 0.04
N ASN A 48 17.90 8.92 -0.52
CA ASN A 48 19.10 9.26 0.24
C ASN A 48 18.93 10.51 1.13
N SER A 49 17.75 11.13 1.14
CA SER A 49 17.47 12.37 1.86
C SER A 49 16.63 12.19 3.13
N VAL A 50 16.25 10.97 3.47
CA VAL A 50 15.48 10.67 4.69
C VAL A 50 16.18 9.56 5.49
N ASP A 51 16.29 9.77 6.78
CA ASP A 51 16.99 8.86 7.71
C ASP A 51 16.15 7.60 8.02
N GLU A 52 14.89 7.57 7.59
CA GLU A 52 13.96 6.50 7.89
C GLU A 52 12.97 6.26 6.76
N SER A 53 12.67 4.98 6.51
CA SER A 53 11.64 4.61 5.52
C SER A 53 10.22 4.88 6.03
N MET A 54 9.28 5.09 5.12
CA MET A 54 7.86 5.20 5.45
C MET A 54 7.35 3.94 6.15
N ALA A 55 7.83 2.76 5.75
CA ALA A 55 7.47 1.50 6.39
C ALA A 55 7.86 1.48 7.87
N GLU A 56 9.09 1.88 8.20
CA GLU A 56 9.58 1.94 9.58
C GLU A 56 8.76 2.91 10.43
N ALA A 57 8.43 4.09 9.89
CA ALA A 57 7.63 5.08 10.59
C ALA A 57 6.21 4.55 10.91
N LEU A 58 5.57 3.86 9.96
CA LEU A 58 4.23 3.29 10.15
C LEU A 58 4.24 2.09 11.11
N LEU A 59 5.25 1.21 11.02
CA LEU A 59 5.44 0.11 11.96
C LEU A 59 5.69 0.63 13.38
N ALA A 60 6.52 1.67 13.54
CA ALA A 60 6.73 2.35 14.83
C ALA A 60 5.45 3.00 15.36
N GLY A 61 4.52 3.39 14.49
CA GLY A 61 3.18 3.85 14.82
C GLY A 61 2.22 2.74 15.29
N GLY A 62 2.66 1.47 15.22
CA GLY A 62 1.91 0.29 15.65
C GLY A 62 1.24 -0.48 14.51
N ALA A 63 1.45 -0.11 13.24
CA ALA A 63 0.95 -0.90 12.13
C ALA A 63 1.49 -2.34 12.23
N ARG A 64 0.62 -3.31 12.02
CA ARG A 64 1.00 -4.72 12.03
C ARG A 64 1.70 -5.12 10.75
N THR A 65 1.27 -4.53 9.63
CA THR A 65 1.82 -4.81 8.31
C THR A 65 1.71 -3.56 7.45
N VAL A 66 2.74 -3.33 6.65
CA VAL A 66 2.80 -2.23 5.67
C VAL A 66 3.16 -2.82 4.31
N LEU A 67 2.35 -2.53 3.30
CA LEU A 67 2.59 -2.91 1.91
C LEU A 67 2.67 -1.67 1.03
N GLY A 68 3.50 -1.73 0.02
CA GLY A 68 3.61 -0.68 -0.98
C GLY A 68 4.74 -0.93 -1.96
N TYR A 69 4.84 -0.08 -2.95
CA TYR A 69 5.82 -0.19 -4.02
C TYR A 69 7.09 0.58 -3.67
N VAL A 70 8.24 -0.05 -3.91
CA VAL A 70 9.57 0.58 -3.76
C VAL A 70 10.04 1.29 -5.04
N ASN A 71 9.29 1.14 -6.13
CA ASN A 71 9.58 1.76 -7.42
C ASN A 71 8.27 2.16 -8.11
N ASN A 72 8.36 2.73 -9.32
CA ASN A 72 7.20 3.06 -10.12
C ASN A 72 6.37 1.81 -10.45
N VAL A 73 5.07 1.99 -10.53
CA VAL A 73 4.10 0.96 -10.90
C VAL A 73 3.02 1.57 -11.79
N TYR A 74 2.50 0.80 -12.74
CA TYR A 74 1.39 1.24 -13.56
C TYR A 74 0.08 1.16 -12.77
N THR A 75 -0.70 2.24 -12.78
CA THR A 75 -1.90 2.39 -11.94
C THR A 75 -2.92 1.26 -12.11
N VAL A 76 -3.13 0.78 -13.35
CA VAL A 76 -4.07 -0.32 -13.58
C VAL A 76 -3.60 -1.60 -12.88
N TYR A 77 -2.31 -1.89 -12.91
CA TYR A 77 -1.75 -3.04 -12.22
C TYR A 77 -1.85 -2.90 -10.70
N SER A 78 -1.40 -1.77 -10.14
CA SER A 78 -1.42 -1.56 -8.68
C SER A 78 -2.83 -1.61 -8.11
N ARG A 79 -3.80 -1.05 -8.82
CA ARG A 79 -5.22 -1.09 -8.44
C ARG A 79 -5.79 -2.50 -8.48
N SER A 80 -5.49 -3.28 -9.52
CA SER A 80 -5.90 -4.68 -9.62
C SER A 80 -5.32 -5.54 -8.49
N MET A 81 -4.05 -5.33 -8.17
CA MET A 81 -3.37 -5.99 -7.06
C MET A 81 -3.98 -5.64 -5.71
N LEU A 82 -4.28 -4.36 -5.49
CA LEU A 82 -4.95 -3.91 -4.25
C LEU A 82 -6.34 -4.54 -4.13
N TRP A 83 -7.14 -4.47 -5.19
CA TRP A 83 -8.48 -5.05 -5.23
C TRP A 83 -8.50 -6.52 -4.84
N ASP A 84 -7.72 -7.32 -5.53
CA ASP A 84 -7.69 -8.77 -5.30
C ASP A 84 -7.19 -9.08 -3.88
N THR A 85 -6.16 -8.37 -3.42
CA THR A 85 -5.63 -8.52 -2.06
C THR A 85 -6.69 -8.19 -1.01
N VAL A 86 -7.45 -7.10 -1.16
CA VAL A 86 -8.50 -6.68 -0.21
C VAL A 86 -9.65 -7.69 -0.20
N ASN A 87 -10.08 -8.19 -1.36
CA ASN A 87 -11.12 -9.21 -1.45
C ASN A 87 -10.73 -10.49 -0.69
N HIS A 88 -9.51 -10.97 -0.87
CA HIS A 88 -9.02 -12.16 -0.18
C HIS A 88 -8.83 -11.93 1.32
N LEU A 89 -8.45 -10.74 1.74
CA LEU A 89 -8.44 -10.34 3.16
C LEU A 89 -9.86 -10.34 3.75
N ALA A 90 -10.85 -9.80 3.03
CA ALA A 90 -12.25 -9.80 3.45
C ALA A 90 -12.81 -11.23 3.58
N MET A 91 -12.33 -12.18 2.77
CA MET A 91 -12.61 -13.61 2.91
C MET A 91 -11.89 -14.27 4.11
N GLY A 92 -11.16 -13.51 4.91
CA GLY A 92 -10.45 -13.99 6.11
C GLY A 92 -9.08 -14.62 5.84
N GLN A 93 -8.52 -14.46 4.65
CA GLN A 93 -7.15 -14.91 4.37
C GLN A 93 -6.12 -14.02 5.09
N THR A 94 -4.90 -14.53 5.25
CA THR A 94 -3.78 -13.70 5.69
C THR A 94 -3.33 -12.78 4.57
N ILE A 95 -2.73 -11.64 4.93
CA ILE A 95 -2.21 -10.70 3.95
C ILE A 95 -1.17 -11.32 3.02
N GLY A 96 -0.31 -12.21 3.53
CA GLY A 96 0.66 -12.92 2.71
C GLY A 96 0.01 -13.83 1.66
N ARG A 97 -1.06 -14.58 2.03
CA ARG A 97 -1.80 -15.42 1.08
C ARG A 97 -2.58 -14.60 0.06
N ALA A 98 -3.25 -13.55 0.52
CA ALA A 98 -3.98 -12.64 -0.35
C ALA A 98 -3.06 -12.01 -1.40
N LEU A 99 -1.89 -11.54 -0.97
CA LEU A 99 -0.88 -10.97 -1.86
C LEU A 99 -0.31 -12.00 -2.84
N ALA A 100 -0.04 -13.23 -2.39
CA ALA A 100 0.42 -14.30 -3.26
C ALA A 100 -0.62 -14.62 -4.36
N HIS A 101 -1.91 -14.70 -3.98
CA HIS A 101 -3.00 -14.90 -4.93
C HIS A 101 -3.06 -13.78 -5.98
N ALA A 102 -2.97 -12.53 -5.56
CA ALA A 102 -2.97 -11.39 -6.47
C ALA A 102 -1.79 -11.45 -7.46
N LYS A 103 -0.59 -11.81 -6.98
CA LYS A 103 0.60 -11.98 -7.85
C LYS A 103 0.41 -13.14 -8.83
N ASP A 104 -0.18 -14.24 -8.42
CA ASP A 104 -0.49 -15.38 -9.32
C ASP A 104 -1.53 -14.99 -10.37
N THR A 105 -2.53 -14.18 -9.99
CA THR A 105 -3.63 -13.76 -10.88
C THR A 105 -3.17 -12.75 -11.94
N TYR A 106 -2.42 -11.74 -11.55
CA TYR A 106 -2.03 -10.62 -12.44
C TYR A 106 -0.61 -10.73 -12.99
N GLY A 107 0.14 -11.73 -12.53
CA GLY A 107 1.49 -12.01 -12.99
C GLY A 107 2.54 -11.07 -12.42
N GLU A 108 3.78 -11.30 -12.87
CA GLU A 108 4.96 -10.60 -12.34
C GLU A 108 5.16 -9.20 -12.94
N ASN A 109 4.57 -8.94 -14.10
CA ASN A 109 4.82 -7.73 -14.87
C ASN A 109 3.54 -6.91 -15.05
N ASP A 110 3.64 -5.60 -14.82
CA ASP A 110 2.63 -4.67 -15.30
C ASP A 110 2.67 -4.56 -16.84
N ILE A 111 1.51 -4.22 -17.39
CA ILE A 111 1.21 -4.57 -18.76
C ILE A 111 2.04 -3.83 -19.78
N ILE A 112 2.60 -2.68 -19.59
CA ILE A 112 3.37 -2.04 -20.66
C ILE A 112 3.87 -0.66 -20.21
N TRP A 113 5.14 -0.54 -20.08
CA TRP A 113 5.78 0.75 -19.97
C TRP A 113 6.20 1.26 -21.35
N TYR A 114 5.74 2.44 -21.75
CA TYR A 114 6.24 3.08 -22.96
C TYR A 114 7.54 3.79 -22.62
N THR A 115 8.64 3.41 -23.27
CA THR A 115 9.86 4.21 -23.23
C THR A 115 9.71 5.44 -24.14
N GLU A 116 10.43 6.50 -23.87
CA GLU A 116 10.49 7.71 -24.72
C GLU A 116 10.79 7.42 -26.20
N GLN A 117 11.32 6.25 -26.49
CA GLN A 117 11.65 5.76 -27.83
C GLN A 117 10.56 4.84 -28.43
N GLY A 118 9.38 4.78 -27.85
CA GLY A 118 8.23 4.01 -28.36
C GLY A 118 8.30 2.50 -28.17
N GLY A 119 9.24 1.98 -27.36
CA GLY A 119 9.34 0.56 -27.03
C GLY A 119 8.44 0.14 -25.87
N ARG A 120 7.89 -1.08 -25.96
CA ARG A 120 7.17 -1.74 -24.87
C ARG A 120 8.15 -2.62 -24.10
N ARG A 121 8.29 -2.40 -22.80
CA ARG A 121 9.12 -3.27 -21.95
C ARG A 121 8.27 -3.81 -20.81
N PRO A 122 8.35 -5.11 -20.51
CA PRO A 122 7.79 -5.64 -19.27
C PRO A 122 8.48 -4.96 -18.09
N HIS A 123 7.69 -4.58 -17.10
CA HIS A 123 8.16 -3.97 -15.88
C HIS A 123 7.79 -4.89 -14.73
N ALA A 124 8.78 -5.35 -13.97
CA ALA A 124 8.61 -6.36 -12.92
C ALA A 124 7.88 -5.81 -11.68
N ALA A 125 6.65 -5.32 -11.86
CA ALA A 125 5.88 -4.62 -10.85
C ALA A 125 5.65 -5.45 -9.58
N ALA A 126 5.47 -6.78 -9.71
CA ALA A 126 5.31 -7.67 -8.57
C ALA A 126 6.56 -7.73 -7.68
N ALA A 127 7.75 -7.58 -8.25
CA ALA A 127 9.01 -7.55 -7.50
C ALA A 127 9.18 -6.25 -6.70
N TYR A 128 8.51 -5.17 -7.12
CA TYR A 128 8.55 -3.89 -6.41
C TYR A 128 7.49 -3.75 -5.32
N LEU A 129 6.51 -4.65 -5.26
CA LEU A 129 5.53 -4.69 -4.18
C LEU A 129 6.09 -5.50 -3.01
N VAL A 130 6.42 -4.79 -1.96
CA VAL A 130 7.04 -5.36 -0.75
C VAL A 130 6.11 -5.28 0.44
N LEU A 131 6.25 -6.25 1.34
CA LEU A 131 5.54 -6.34 2.60
C LEU A 131 6.54 -6.26 3.74
N TYR A 132 6.29 -5.34 4.68
CA TYR A 132 7.01 -5.21 5.94
C TYR A 132 6.07 -5.56 7.10
N GLY A 133 6.56 -6.35 8.07
CA GLY A 133 5.80 -6.74 9.25
C GLY A 133 5.28 -8.17 9.17
N ASP A 134 4.08 -8.41 9.70
CA ASP A 134 3.50 -9.74 9.87
C ASP A 134 2.69 -10.20 8.65
N GLU A 135 3.20 -11.13 7.89
CA GLU A 135 2.52 -11.74 6.74
C GLU A 135 1.27 -12.56 7.11
N ASN A 136 1.15 -12.93 8.40
CA ASN A 136 -0.01 -13.65 8.92
C ASN A 136 -1.12 -12.71 9.43
N ALA A 137 -0.94 -11.40 9.31
CA ALA A 137 -1.98 -10.43 9.64
C ALA A 137 -3.26 -10.71 8.84
N ARG A 138 -4.41 -10.55 9.52
CA ARG A 138 -5.74 -10.73 8.94
C ARG A 138 -6.58 -9.51 9.28
N LEU A 139 -7.62 -9.26 8.47
CA LEU A 139 -8.68 -8.35 8.89
C LEU A 139 -9.46 -8.97 10.06
N ASN A 140 -9.81 -8.13 11.02
CA ASN A 140 -10.69 -8.54 12.12
C ASN A 140 -12.15 -8.46 11.63
N VAL A 141 -12.55 -9.44 10.82
CA VAL A 141 -13.92 -9.53 10.30
C VAL A 141 -14.76 -10.26 11.34
N PRO A 142 -15.93 -9.76 11.73
CA PRO A 142 -16.82 -10.43 12.67
C PRO A 142 -17.13 -11.87 12.22
N GLU A 143 -17.12 -12.83 13.16
CA GLU A 143 -17.32 -14.26 12.86
C GLU A 143 -18.68 -14.58 12.23
N ASN A 144 -19.68 -13.71 12.47
CA ASN A 144 -21.03 -13.84 11.97
C ASN A 144 -21.26 -13.24 10.57
N PHE A 145 -20.21 -12.71 9.93
CA PHE A 145 -20.30 -12.25 8.54
C PHE A 145 -20.28 -13.44 7.59
N SER A 146 -21.34 -13.62 6.80
CA SER A 146 -21.36 -14.60 5.72
C SER A 146 -20.32 -14.27 4.63
N LEU A 147 -19.99 -15.25 3.78
CA LEU A 147 -19.10 -14.99 2.64
C LEU A 147 -19.68 -13.94 1.67
N GLU A 148 -21.01 -13.90 1.53
CA GLU A 148 -21.72 -12.91 0.70
C GLU A 148 -21.62 -11.52 1.31
N GLU A 149 -21.88 -11.37 2.61
CA GLU A 149 -21.72 -10.07 3.32
C GLU A 149 -20.26 -9.58 3.33
N ARG A 150 -19.28 -10.50 3.34
CA ARG A 150 -17.87 -10.16 3.22
C ARG A 150 -17.50 -9.65 1.82
N ALA A 151 -18.11 -10.24 0.79
CA ALA A 151 -17.93 -9.78 -0.58
C ALA A 151 -18.58 -8.41 -0.80
N GLU A 152 -19.82 -8.21 -0.35
CA GLU A 152 -20.51 -6.90 -0.40
C GLU A 152 -19.72 -5.81 0.35
N ALA A 153 -19.24 -6.10 1.57
CA ALA A 153 -18.43 -5.13 2.32
C ALA A 153 -17.11 -4.78 1.61
N ALA A 154 -16.51 -5.71 0.88
CA ALA A 154 -15.33 -5.46 0.09
C ALA A 154 -15.65 -4.62 -1.16
N GLU A 155 -16.78 -4.83 -1.79
CA GLU A 155 -17.27 -4.04 -2.93
C GLU A 155 -17.59 -2.60 -2.51
N ASP A 156 -18.26 -2.40 -1.37
CA ASP A 156 -18.58 -1.08 -0.83
C ASP A 156 -17.31 -0.29 -0.48
N MET A 157 -16.35 -0.92 0.20
CA MET A 157 -15.06 -0.28 0.50
C MET A 157 -14.32 0.16 -0.75
N LEU A 158 -14.47 -0.58 -1.83
CA LEU A 158 -13.83 -0.26 -3.10
C LEU A 158 -14.57 0.82 -3.87
N ALA A 159 -15.91 0.85 -3.84
CA ALA A 159 -16.70 1.93 -4.42
C ALA A 159 -16.30 3.28 -3.80
N ASP A 160 -16.15 3.33 -2.47
CA ASP A 160 -15.68 4.53 -1.75
C ASP A 160 -14.28 4.97 -2.18
N VAL A 161 -13.37 4.02 -2.41
CA VAL A 161 -12.00 4.32 -2.89
C VAL A 161 -12.03 4.85 -4.33
N LEU A 162 -12.89 4.31 -5.18
CA LEU A 162 -13.03 4.73 -6.58
C LEU A 162 -13.69 6.12 -6.69
N GLU A 163 -14.70 6.43 -5.86
CA GLU A 163 -15.33 7.74 -5.81
C GLU A 163 -14.39 8.82 -5.28
N SER A 164 -13.54 8.47 -4.31
CA SER A 164 -12.56 9.42 -3.76
C SER A 164 -11.40 9.72 -4.70
N ALA A 165 -11.22 8.94 -5.76
CA ALA A 165 -10.14 9.06 -6.74
C ALA A 165 -10.58 9.69 -8.07
N ALA A 166 -11.86 10.05 -8.22
CA ALA A 166 -12.43 10.69 -9.40
C ALA A 166 -12.48 12.21 -9.25
#